data_373b195b7e684f3cc4103863782096e6
#
_entry.id   373b195b7e684f3cc4103863782096e6
#
_cell.length_a   1.000
_cell.length_b   1.000
_cell.length_c   1.000
_cell.angle_alpha   90.00
_cell.angle_beta   90.00
_cell.angle_gamma   90.00
#
_symmetry.space_group_name_H-M   'P 1'
#
loop_
_entity.id
_entity.type
_entity.pdbx_description
1 polymer ?
#
loop_
_entity_poly.entity_id
_entity_poly.type
_entity_poly.pdbx_seq_one_letter_code
_entity_poly.pdbx_strand_id
1 'polypeptide(L)'
;MNDRQAFGAYLKEKRNQRTITLRAMAEMIGIGYGYYSDLESGRRTPVDLEFLDKIIAALNLSDEDSKKLYDLAGKARQAPPPDLTDYLNNTEKARIALRVANETRKRRLYRRISRLRL
;
A
#
# COMPACT_ATOMS: atom_id res chain seq x y z
N MET A 1 -8.11 15.18 2.04
CA MET A 1 -6.87 14.52 1.52
C MET A 1 -7.27 13.26 0.76
N ASN A 2 -6.86 13.12 -0.48
CA ASN A 2 -7.10 11.89 -1.24
C ASN A 2 -6.07 10.80 -0.87
N ASP A 3 -6.26 9.59 -1.40
CA ASP A 3 -5.40 8.45 -1.02
C ASP A 3 -3.94 8.61 -1.46
N ARG A 4 -3.69 9.24 -2.61
CA ARG A 4 -2.32 9.52 -3.06
C ARG A 4 -1.63 10.53 -2.16
N GLN A 5 -2.36 11.53 -1.71
CA GLN A 5 -1.83 12.52 -0.77
C GLN A 5 -1.57 11.91 0.61
N ALA A 6 -2.44 11.01 1.05
CA ALA A 6 -2.24 10.29 2.31
C ALA A 6 -0.96 9.42 2.26
N PHE A 7 -0.73 8.72 1.16
CA PHE A 7 0.50 7.96 0.96
C PHE A 7 1.73 8.88 0.99
N GLY A 8 1.69 9.97 0.24
CA GLY A 8 2.81 10.93 0.18
C GLY A 8 3.11 11.60 1.51
N ALA A 9 2.07 11.98 2.24
CA ALA A 9 2.21 12.57 3.56
C ALA A 9 2.86 11.61 4.56
N TYR A 10 2.51 10.34 4.48
CA TYR A 10 3.12 9.30 5.30
C TYR A 10 4.61 9.14 5.01
N LEU A 11 4.99 9.11 3.72
CA LEU A 11 6.39 9.09 3.32
C LEU A 11 7.16 10.27 3.87
N LYS A 12 6.60 11.46 3.74
CA LYS A 12 7.22 12.71 4.22
C LYS A 12 7.42 12.67 5.72
N GLU A 13 6.42 12.21 6.47
CA GLU A 13 6.50 12.08 7.92
C GLU A 13 7.65 11.15 8.32
N LYS A 14 7.72 9.96 7.72
CA LYS A 14 8.76 8.98 8.04
C LYS A 14 10.15 9.45 7.65
N ARG A 15 10.27 10.14 6.51
CA ARG A 15 11.52 10.74 6.07
C ARG A 15 11.98 11.84 7.04
N ASN A 16 11.09 12.73 7.42
CA ASN A 16 11.40 13.85 8.33
C ASN A 16 11.78 13.35 9.72
N GLN A 17 11.15 12.30 10.22
CA GLN A 17 11.53 11.69 11.50
C GLN A 17 12.98 11.21 11.51
N ARG A 18 13.54 10.90 10.34
CA ARG A 18 14.92 10.43 10.19
C ARG A 18 15.87 11.52 9.70
N THR A 19 15.37 12.74 9.60
CA THR A 19 16.17 13.91 9.18
C THR A 19 16.82 13.70 7.79
N ILE A 20 16.09 13.04 6.88
CA ILE A 20 16.55 12.79 5.51
C ILE A 20 15.90 13.81 4.59
N THR A 21 16.70 14.46 3.72
CA THR A 21 16.17 15.41 2.74
C THR A 21 15.49 14.67 1.58
N LEU A 22 14.62 15.37 0.84
CA LEU A 22 14.02 14.84 -0.39
C LEU A 22 15.07 14.33 -1.35
N ARG A 23 16.13 15.12 -1.55
CA ARG A 23 17.20 14.77 -2.49
C ARG A 23 17.96 13.53 -2.05
N ALA A 24 18.29 13.45 -0.76
CA ALA A 24 18.99 12.30 -0.21
C ALA A 24 18.12 11.03 -0.33
N MET A 25 16.83 11.13 -0.07
CA MET A 25 15.91 10.01 -0.21
C MET A 25 15.84 9.51 -1.64
N ALA A 26 15.73 10.42 -2.61
CA ALA A 26 15.70 10.06 -4.02
C ALA A 26 16.98 9.32 -4.43
N GLU A 27 18.13 9.78 -3.97
CA GLU A 27 19.41 9.12 -4.22
C GLU A 27 19.47 7.72 -3.60
N MET A 28 19.02 7.58 -2.35
CA MET A 28 19.03 6.30 -1.64
C MET A 28 18.23 5.21 -2.35
N ILE A 29 17.11 5.58 -2.96
CA ILE A 29 16.25 4.62 -3.66
C ILE A 29 16.47 4.61 -5.17
N GLY A 30 17.41 5.44 -5.68
CA GLY A 30 17.85 5.40 -7.07
C GLY A 30 16.85 5.95 -8.08
N ILE A 31 16.11 7.01 -7.71
CA ILE A 31 15.15 7.66 -8.60
C ILE A 31 15.42 9.15 -8.71
N GLY A 32 14.82 9.80 -9.72
CA GLY A 32 14.94 11.23 -9.88
C GLY A 32 14.25 12.01 -8.77
N TYR A 33 14.84 13.15 -8.42
CA TYR A 33 14.31 14.03 -7.39
C TYR A 33 12.86 14.46 -7.68
N GLY A 34 12.58 14.87 -8.91
CA GLY A 34 11.23 15.30 -9.30
C GLY A 34 10.18 14.20 -9.17
N TYR A 35 10.56 12.97 -9.56
CA TYR A 35 9.69 11.80 -9.42
C TYR A 35 9.35 11.55 -7.95
N TYR A 36 10.36 11.52 -7.08
CA TYR A 36 10.15 11.29 -5.67
C TYR A 36 9.32 12.41 -5.02
N SER A 37 9.63 13.66 -5.37
CA SER A 37 8.86 14.83 -4.91
C SER A 37 7.38 14.71 -5.27
N ASP A 38 7.08 14.24 -6.47
CA ASP A 38 5.70 14.02 -6.92
C ASP A 38 4.98 12.94 -6.12
N LEU A 39 5.70 11.89 -5.69
CA LEU A 39 5.13 10.87 -4.81
C LEU A 39 4.70 11.46 -3.46
N GLU A 40 5.56 12.25 -2.83
CA GLU A 40 5.24 12.85 -1.53
C GLU A 40 4.11 13.88 -1.63
N SER A 41 3.99 14.57 -2.74
CA SER A 41 2.93 15.58 -2.92
C SER A 41 1.60 14.99 -3.37
N GLY A 42 1.54 13.70 -3.68
CA GLY A 42 0.33 13.04 -4.15
C GLY A 42 0.04 13.23 -5.63
N ARG A 43 1.02 13.72 -6.40
CA ARG A 43 0.87 13.87 -7.86
C ARG A 43 1.13 12.58 -8.63
N ARG A 44 1.73 11.59 -7.98
CA ARG A 44 1.99 10.27 -8.56
C ARG A 44 1.50 9.16 -7.66
N THR A 45 1.19 8.03 -8.29
CA THR A 45 0.82 6.80 -7.61
C THR A 45 2.08 5.97 -7.34
N PRO A 46 2.23 5.30 -6.19
CA PRO A 46 3.33 4.36 -5.97
C PRO A 46 3.28 3.23 -7.00
N VAL A 47 4.45 2.79 -7.46
CA VAL A 47 4.56 1.97 -8.67
C VAL A 47 4.38 0.47 -8.40
N ASP A 48 5.25 -0.13 -7.58
CA ASP A 48 5.25 -1.57 -7.37
C ASP A 48 5.84 -1.94 -6.01
N LEU A 49 5.81 -3.26 -5.73
CA LEU A 49 6.30 -3.81 -4.47
C LEU A 49 7.80 -3.58 -4.29
N GLU A 50 8.59 -3.79 -5.34
CA GLU A 50 10.04 -3.61 -5.27
C GLU A 50 10.42 -2.19 -4.88
N PHE A 51 9.73 -1.20 -5.44
CA PHE A 51 9.93 0.21 -5.12
C PHE A 51 9.60 0.50 -3.65
N LEU A 52 8.49 -0.05 -3.16
CA LEU A 52 8.08 0.10 -1.76
C LEU A 52 9.09 -0.55 -0.81
N ASP A 53 9.62 -1.72 -1.19
CA ASP A 53 10.63 -2.41 -0.39
C ASP A 53 11.93 -1.60 -0.30
N LYS A 54 12.31 -0.90 -1.36
CA LYS A 54 13.45 0.02 -1.32
C LYS A 54 13.23 1.19 -0.36
N ILE A 55 12.01 1.73 -0.33
CA ILE A 55 11.64 2.78 0.62
C ILE A 55 11.72 2.27 2.06
N ILE A 56 11.19 1.08 2.31
CA ILE A 56 11.22 0.44 3.62
C ILE A 56 12.65 0.26 4.10
N ALA A 57 13.53 -0.23 3.23
CA ALA A 57 14.94 -0.41 3.56
C ALA A 57 15.65 0.93 3.81
N ALA A 58 15.41 1.92 2.96
CA ALA A 58 16.03 3.24 3.10
C ALA A 58 15.63 3.95 4.39
N LEU A 59 14.37 3.83 4.78
CA LEU A 59 13.84 4.43 6.00
C LEU A 59 13.94 3.53 7.22
N ASN A 60 14.37 2.28 7.04
CA ASN A 60 14.43 1.28 8.11
C ASN A 60 13.10 1.21 8.88
N LEU A 61 12.00 1.04 8.16
CA LEU A 61 10.67 0.99 8.76
C LEU A 61 10.48 -0.30 9.54
N SER A 62 9.75 -0.20 10.66
CA SER A 62 9.31 -1.37 11.41
C SER A 62 8.32 -2.19 10.59
N ASP A 63 8.05 -3.43 11.05
CA ASP A 63 7.05 -4.28 10.39
C ASP A 63 5.67 -3.61 10.36
N GLU A 64 5.26 -2.98 11.45
CA GLU A 64 3.98 -2.28 11.51
C GLU A 64 3.92 -1.09 10.57
N ASP A 65 4.97 -0.28 10.54
CA ASP A 65 5.05 0.87 9.65
C ASP A 65 5.12 0.44 8.18
N SER A 66 5.79 -0.67 7.89
CA SER A 66 5.84 -1.26 6.55
C SER A 66 4.46 -1.70 6.08
N LYS A 67 3.70 -2.38 6.93
CA LYS A 67 2.33 -2.81 6.63
C LYS A 67 1.44 -1.61 6.32
N LYS A 68 1.57 -0.56 7.10
CA LYS A 68 0.82 0.68 6.86
C LYS A 68 1.19 1.32 5.53
N LEU A 69 2.47 1.30 5.17
CA LEU A 69 2.93 1.79 3.87
C LEU A 69 2.28 0.99 2.72
N TYR A 70 2.29 -0.33 2.80
CA TYR A 70 1.65 -1.20 1.80
C TYR A 70 0.15 -0.91 1.70
N ASP A 71 -0.54 -0.77 2.82
CA ASP A 71 -1.97 -0.48 2.83
C ASP A 71 -2.28 0.86 2.17
N LEU A 72 -1.50 1.89 2.47
CA LEU A 72 -1.67 3.21 1.86
C LEU A 72 -1.37 3.18 0.36
N ALA A 73 -0.36 2.42 -0.06
CA ALA A 73 -0.04 2.24 -1.47
C ALA A 73 -1.17 1.54 -2.21
N GLY A 74 -1.75 0.50 -1.62
CA GLY A 74 -2.89 -0.20 -2.19
C GLY A 74 -4.09 0.71 -2.40
N LYS A 75 -4.44 1.50 -1.39
CA LYS A 75 -5.53 2.47 -1.49
C LYS A 75 -5.28 3.50 -2.59
N ALA A 76 -4.06 4.03 -2.67
CA ALA A 76 -3.68 5.00 -3.69
C ALA A 76 -3.81 4.44 -5.11
N ARG A 77 -3.56 3.16 -5.28
CA ARG A 77 -3.66 2.46 -6.57
C ARG A 77 -5.05 1.87 -6.81
N GLN A 78 -5.94 1.94 -5.86
CA GLN A 78 -7.26 1.28 -5.89
C GLN A 78 -7.11 -0.23 -6.12
N ALA A 79 -6.18 -0.84 -5.38
CA ALA A 79 -5.81 -2.24 -5.50
C ALA A 79 -5.54 -2.80 -4.10
N PRO A 80 -5.46 -4.13 -3.95
CA PRO A 80 -5.01 -4.71 -2.68
C PRO A 80 -3.59 -4.26 -2.35
N PRO A 81 -3.17 -4.31 -1.07
CA PRO A 81 -1.78 -4.01 -0.71
C PRO A 81 -0.81 -4.85 -1.55
N PRO A 82 0.26 -4.23 -2.11
CA PRO A 82 1.14 -4.94 -3.05
C PRO A 82 1.83 -6.18 -2.50
N ASP A 83 2.14 -6.21 -1.21
CA ASP A 83 2.72 -7.38 -0.56
C ASP A 83 1.74 -8.57 -0.59
N LEU A 84 0.45 -8.32 -0.36
CA LEU A 84 -0.58 -9.35 -0.40
C LEU A 84 -0.88 -9.81 -1.82
N THR A 85 -0.87 -8.90 -2.79
CA THR A 85 -1.06 -9.23 -4.20
C THR A 85 0.03 -10.18 -4.68
N ASP A 86 1.27 -9.90 -4.35
CA ASP A 86 2.40 -10.75 -4.70
C ASP A 86 2.27 -12.14 -4.08
N TYR A 87 1.94 -12.20 -2.79
CA TYR A 87 1.73 -13.46 -2.09
C TYR A 87 0.59 -14.28 -2.72
N LEU A 88 -0.54 -13.63 -3.02
CA LEU A 88 -1.69 -14.28 -3.65
C LEU A 88 -1.37 -14.81 -5.04
N ASN A 89 -0.61 -14.05 -5.83
CA ASN A 89 -0.24 -14.48 -7.17
C ASN A 89 0.68 -15.70 -7.18
N ASN A 90 1.48 -15.87 -6.13
CA ASN A 90 2.47 -16.94 -6.05
C ASN A 90 2.06 -18.09 -5.13
N THR A 91 0.89 -18.04 -4.50
CA THR A 91 0.48 -19.01 -3.49
C THR A 91 -0.95 -19.47 -3.71
N GLU A 92 -1.12 -20.66 -4.31
CA GLU A 92 -2.45 -21.23 -4.59
C GLU A 92 -3.29 -21.39 -3.31
N LYS A 93 -2.68 -21.90 -2.23
CA LYS A 93 -3.38 -22.09 -0.95
C LYS A 93 -3.93 -20.76 -0.41
N ALA A 94 -3.20 -19.67 -0.55
CA ALA A 94 -3.64 -18.36 -0.12
C ALA A 94 -4.85 -17.89 -0.94
N ARG A 95 -4.84 -18.11 -2.26
CA ARG A 95 -5.98 -17.76 -3.11
C ARG A 95 -7.23 -18.54 -2.73
N ILE A 96 -7.09 -19.85 -2.47
CA ILE A 96 -8.20 -20.70 -2.05
C ILE A 96 -8.78 -20.20 -0.73
N ALA A 97 -7.94 -19.97 0.27
CA ALA A 97 -8.37 -19.50 1.58
C ALA A 97 -9.13 -18.18 1.48
N LEU A 98 -8.62 -17.23 0.68
CA LEU A 98 -9.26 -15.93 0.51
C LEU A 98 -10.62 -16.05 -0.19
N ARG A 99 -10.74 -16.92 -1.19
CA ARG A 99 -12.01 -17.15 -1.86
C ARG A 99 -13.06 -17.75 -0.92
N VAL A 100 -12.65 -18.70 -0.06
CA VAL A 100 -13.55 -19.27 0.96
C VAL A 100 -14.05 -18.19 1.89
N ALA A 101 -13.17 -17.33 2.40
CA ALA A 101 -13.56 -16.21 3.26
C ALA A 101 -14.51 -15.24 2.56
N ASN A 102 -14.25 -14.93 1.31
CA ASN A 102 -15.09 -14.06 0.50
C ASN A 102 -16.48 -14.65 0.25
N GLU A 103 -16.57 -15.94 -0.02
CA GLU A 103 -17.84 -16.64 -0.19
C GLU A 103 -18.68 -16.62 1.09
N THR A 104 -18.06 -16.86 2.23
CA THR A 104 -18.74 -16.78 3.53
C THR A 104 -19.34 -15.39 3.74
N ARG A 105 -18.59 -14.35 3.42
CA ARG A 105 -19.07 -12.96 3.48
C ARG A 105 -20.27 -12.73 2.56
N LYS A 106 -20.20 -13.23 1.32
CA LYS A 106 -21.29 -13.11 0.34
C LYS A 106 -22.56 -13.79 0.83
N ARG A 107 -22.44 -14.99 1.41
CA ARG A 107 -23.60 -15.72 1.96
C ARG A 107 -24.28 -14.91 3.07
N ARG A 108 -23.51 -14.32 3.97
CA ARG A 108 -24.06 -13.46 5.05
C ARG A 108 -24.78 -12.25 4.46
N LEU A 109 -24.21 -11.63 3.44
CA LEU A 109 -24.82 -10.48 2.78
C LEU A 109 -26.14 -10.85 2.11
N TYR A 110 -26.17 -11.96 1.38
CA TYR A 110 -27.36 -12.43 0.70
C TYR A 110 -28.48 -12.80 1.70
N ARG A 111 -28.16 -13.43 2.82
CA ARG A 111 -29.14 -13.71 3.87
C ARG A 111 -29.74 -12.42 4.42
N ARG A 112 -28.92 -11.42 4.65
CA ARG A 112 -29.37 -10.12 5.16
C ARG A 112 -30.30 -9.44 4.16
N ILE A 113 -29.96 -9.45 2.90
CA ILE A 113 -30.79 -8.89 1.82
C ILE A 113 -32.13 -9.65 1.74
N SER A 114 -32.11 -10.98 1.80
CA SER A 114 -33.32 -11.81 1.75
C SER A 114 -34.28 -11.50 2.90
N ARG A 115 -33.75 -11.21 4.10
CA ARG A 115 -34.58 -10.83 5.26
C ARG A 115 -35.25 -9.48 5.07
N LEU A 116 -34.67 -8.59 4.26
CA LEU A 116 -35.23 -7.27 3.99
C LEU A 116 -36.30 -7.30 2.90
N ARG A 117 -36.41 -8.39 2.13
CA ARG A 117 -37.45 -8.61 1.14
C ARG A 117 -38.69 -9.18 1.82
N LEU A 118 -39.60 -8.34 2.14
CA LEU A 118 -40.87 -8.76 2.71
C LEU A 118 -41.99 -8.75 1.68
#